data_2d2f09a7905722d7031fcbaf23130d3e
#
_entry.id   2d2f09a7905722d7031fcbaf23130d3e
#
_cell.length_a   1.000
_cell.length_b   1.000
_cell.length_c   1.000
_cell.angle_alpha   90.00
_cell.angle_beta   90.00
_cell.angle_gamma   90.00
#
_symmetry.space_group_name_H-M   'P 1'
#
loop_
_entity.id
_entity.type
_entity.pdbx_description
1 polymer ?
#
loop_
_entity_poly.entity_id
_entity_poly.type
_entity_poly.pdbx_seq_one_letter_code
_entity_poly.pdbx_strand_id
1 'polypeptide(L)'
;LRKPGTSLFIHAPIPDIIDPLRANPYSSGSLPIGATEEFTLKDTLKPGLKHSFSFRVPNSKTVPALYPESPEFQQMPEVFATGYLVGFLEWACITALNPHLDWPTEQSLGTHINISHLAPTPPGMIVTAKVQIVAVEGRRVTFEVEADDGVDMIAQGTHERFVIDRDRFNQKVRTKAEFAPLLQ
;
A
#
# COMPACT_ATOMS: atom_id res chain seq x y z
N LEU A 1 30.84 40.45 9.67
CA LEU A 1 30.62 39.06 10.12
C LEU A 1 29.14 38.91 10.54
N ARG A 2 28.30 38.43 9.63
CA ARG A 2 26.91 38.05 9.94
C ARG A 2 26.89 36.57 10.34
N LYS A 3 26.29 36.24 11.49
CA LYS A 3 26.03 34.85 11.92
C LYS A 3 24.91 34.24 11.06
N PRO A 4 25.00 32.97 10.67
CA PRO A 4 23.89 32.30 10.00
C PRO A 4 22.73 32.05 10.96
N GLY A 5 21.51 32.46 10.54
CA GLY A 5 20.28 32.21 11.27
C GLY A 5 19.92 30.72 11.27
N THR A 6 19.74 30.17 12.46
CA THR A 6 19.22 28.81 12.66
C THR A 6 17.73 28.81 12.29
N SER A 7 17.39 28.19 11.18
CA SER A 7 16.00 27.93 10.81
C SER A 7 15.43 26.85 11.72
N LEU A 8 14.53 27.24 12.60
CA LEU A 8 13.78 26.33 13.47
C LEU A 8 12.64 25.73 12.64
N PHE A 9 12.80 24.53 12.10
CA PHE A 9 11.68 23.76 11.56
C PHE A 9 10.80 23.35 12.72
N ILE A 10 9.70 24.06 12.92
CA ILE A 10 8.63 23.66 13.83
C ILE A 10 7.92 22.48 13.15
N HIS A 11 8.22 21.28 13.62
CA HIS A 11 7.46 20.07 13.25
C HIS A 11 6.08 20.22 13.92
N ALA A 12 5.08 20.60 13.14
CA ALA A 12 3.69 20.43 13.57
C ALA A 12 3.43 18.91 13.71
N PRO A 13 2.77 18.46 14.79
CA PRO A 13 2.42 17.05 14.94
C PRO A 13 1.51 16.67 13.76
N ILE A 14 1.89 15.63 13.02
CA ILE A 14 1.05 15.02 12.00
C ILE A 14 -0.19 14.50 12.74
N PRO A 15 -1.41 14.93 12.37
CA PRO A 15 -2.61 14.41 13.00
C PRO A 15 -2.66 12.90 12.75
N ASP A 16 -3.03 12.15 13.80
CA ASP A 16 -3.19 10.70 13.78
C ASP A 16 -3.95 10.25 12.53
N ILE A 17 -3.21 9.69 11.59
CA ILE A 17 -3.74 9.24 10.30
C ILE A 17 -4.56 7.98 10.55
N ILE A 18 -5.88 8.18 10.53
CA ILE A 18 -6.92 7.20 10.19
C ILE A 18 -6.71 5.82 10.80
N ASP A 19 -7.09 5.67 12.06
CA ASP A 19 -7.55 4.38 12.59
C ASP A 19 -8.92 4.08 11.94
N PRO A 20 -9.04 3.09 11.05
CA PRO A 20 -10.31 2.75 10.40
C PRO A 20 -11.35 2.22 11.41
N LEU A 21 -10.96 2.03 12.69
CA LEU A 21 -11.81 1.59 13.79
C LEU A 21 -12.26 2.75 14.70
N ARG A 22 -11.75 3.97 14.52
CA ARG A 22 -12.24 5.12 15.29
C ARG A 22 -13.69 5.43 14.88
N ALA A 23 -14.57 5.34 15.86
CA ALA A 23 -16.00 5.67 15.71
C ALA A 23 -16.15 7.05 15.05
N ASN A 24 -16.85 7.09 13.93
CA ASN A 24 -17.20 8.32 13.22
C ASN A 24 -18.10 9.19 14.14
N PRO A 25 -17.71 10.42 14.52
CA PRO A 25 -18.52 11.28 15.37
C PRO A 25 -19.84 11.76 14.72
N TYR A 26 -20.09 11.42 13.44
CA TYR A 26 -21.32 11.80 12.72
C TYR A 26 -22.36 10.68 12.63
N SER A 27 -22.24 9.59 13.40
CA SER A 27 -23.25 8.54 13.44
C SER A 27 -24.30 8.77 14.52
N SER A 28 -25.16 9.78 14.38
CA SER A 28 -26.42 9.85 15.12
C SER A 28 -27.53 9.24 14.27
N GLY A 29 -27.57 7.92 14.22
CA GLY A 29 -28.63 7.15 13.58
C GLY A 29 -28.51 5.71 14.05
N SER A 30 -29.29 5.33 15.07
CA SER A 30 -29.42 3.94 15.50
C SER A 30 -30.05 3.13 14.38
N LEU A 31 -29.20 2.46 13.58
CA LEU A 31 -29.64 1.37 12.73
C LEU A 31 -29.87 0.13 13.61
N PRO A 32 -30.90 -0.71 13.28
CA PRO A 32 -31.21 -1.90 14.07
C PRO A 32 -30.00 -2.82 14.12
N ILE A 33 -29.72 -3.34 15.31
CA ILE A 33 -28.69 -4.34 15.57
C ILE A 33 -29.14 -5.65 14.89
N GLY A 34 -28.96 -5.73 13.58
CA GLY A 34 -28.87 -6.99 12.87
C GLY A 34 -27.53 -7.61 13.21
N ALA A 35 -27.48 -8.91 13.51
CA ALA A 35 -26.31 -9.67 13.85
C ALA A 35 -25.11 -9.21 13.00
N THR A 36 -24.09 -8.69 13.66
CA THR A 36 -22.78 -8.48 13.04
C THR A 36 -22.27 -9.87 12.70
N GLU A 37 -22.41 -10.29 11.44
CA GLU A 37 -21.63 -11.44 10.97
C GLU A 37 -20.19 -11.15 11.34
N GLU A 38 -19.66 -11.95 12.23
CA GLU A 38 -18.27 -11.82 12.71
C GLU A 38 -17.39 -12.11 11.50
N PHE A 39 -16.73 -11.07 10.98
CA PHE A 39 -15.86 -11.21 9.83
C PHE A 39 -14.66 -12.05 10.24
N THR A 40 -14.67 -13.30 9.87
CA THR A 40 -13.63 -14.28 10.22
C THR A 40 -12.81 -14.61 8.98
N LEU A 41 -11.50 -14.34 9.04
CA LEU A 41 -10.57 -14.77 8.00
C LEU A 41 -10.45 -16.30 8.00
N LYS A 42 -10.12 -16.88 6.85
CA LYS A 42 -9.88 -18.33 6.73
C LYS A 42 -8.68 -18.75 7.59
N ASP A 43 -8.77 -19.86 8.26
CA ASP A 43 -7.68 -20.45 9.06
C ASP A 43 -6.41 -20.76 8.25
N THR A 44 -6.53 -20.79 6.94
CA THR A 44 -5.40 -20.93 6.01
C THR A 44 -4.53 -19.68 5.95
N LEU A 45 -5.05 -18.48 6.34
CA LEU A 45 -4.29 -17.24 6.40
C LEU A 45 -3.54 -17.13 7.72
N LYS A 46 -2.24 -17.40 7.69
CA LYS A 46 -1.42 -17.47 8.91
C LYS A 46 0.02 -17.00 8.66
N PRO A 47 0.74 -16.60 9.70
CA PRO A 47 2.17 -16.29 9.61
C PRO A 47 2.97 -17.46 9.04
N GLY A 48 4.04 -17.13 8.33
CA GLY A 48 4.92 -18.10 7.66
C GLY A 48 4.57 -18.38 6.20
N LEU A 49 3.40 -17.96 5.70
CA LEU A 49 3.06 -18.07 4.28
C LEU A 49 4.03 -17.22 3.45
N LYS A 50 4.58 -17.82 2.40
CA LYS A 50 5.53 -17.20 1.47
C LYS A 50 4.97 -17.20 0.07
N HIS A 51 5.29 -16.16 -0.69
CA HIS A 51 4.96 -16.07 -2.10
C HIS A 51 6.09 -15.38 -2.86
N SER A 52 6.27 -15.76 -4.13
CA SER A 52 7.20 -15.12 -5.05
C SER A 52 6.47 -14.74 -6.32
N PHE A 53 6.74 -13.54 -6.80
CA PHE A 53 6.10 -12.97 -7.98
C PHE A 53 7.12 -12.23 -8.83
N SER A 54 7.17 -12.50 -10.13
CA SER A 54 8.14 -11.90 -11.06
C SER A 54 7.42 -11.07 -12.11
N PHE A 55 8.07 -9.99 -12.53
CA PHE A 55 7.56 -9.03 -13.47
C PHE A 55 8.69 -8.46 -14.34
N ARG A 56 8.47 -8.32 -15.65
CA ARG A 56 9.42 -7.62 -16.52
C ARG A 56 9.11 -6.13 -16.52
N VAL A 57 10.07 -5.31 -16.12
CA VAL A 57 9.92 -3.84 -16.06
C VAL A 57 9.75 -3.26 -17.47
N PRO A 58 8.59 -2.72 -17.86
CA PRO A 58 8.43 -2.04 -19.14
C PRO A 58 8.84 -0.56 -19.03
N ASN A 59 9.06 0.11 -20.16
CA ASN A 59 9.35 1.55 -20.21
C ASN A 59 8.27 2.39 -19.51
N SER A 60 7.00 1.94 -19.53
CA SER A 60 5.87 2.62 -18.88
C SER A 60 5.92 2.58 -17.34
N LYS A 61 6.92 1.92 -16.74
CA LYS A 61 7.10 1.84 -15.28
C LYS A 61 8.40 2.52 -14.83
N THR A 62 9.01 3.36 -15.68
CA THR A 62 10.18 4.16 -15.35
C THR A 62 9.79 5.47 -14.65
N VAL A 63 10.79 6.16 -14.07
CA VAL A 63 10.57 7.43 -13.35
C VAL A 63 9.89 8.49 -14.23
N PRO A 64 10.31 8.75 -15.49
CA PRO A 64 9.61 9.70 -16.36
C PRO A 64 8.14 9.34 -16.62
N ALA A 65 7.79 8.07 -16.60
CA ALA A 65 6.43 7.59 -16.86
C ALA A 65 5.50 7.67 -15.64
N LEU A 66 6.03 7.96 -14.44
CA LEU A 66 5.22 8.01 -13.21
C LEU A 66 4.29 9.24 -13.18
N TYR A 67 4.82 10.41 -13.58
CA TYR A 67 4.06 11.65 -13.73
C TYR A 67 4.44 12.33 -15.04
N PRO A 68 3.80 11.94 -16.17
CA PRO A 68 4.12 12.49 -17.49
C PRO A 68 3.94 14.01 -17.59
N GLU A 69 3.08 14.59 -16.77
CA GLU A 69 2.81 16.03 -16.68
C GLU A 69 3.85 16.82 -15.90
N SER A 70 4.77 16.17 -15.16
CA SER A 70 5.81 16.86 -14.38
C SER A 70 7.10 17.00 -15.18
N PRO A 71 7.56 18.24 -15.46
CA PRO A 71 8.84 18.47 -16.14
C PRO A 71 10.04 17.90 -15.38
N GLU A 72 9.98 17.83 -14.05
CA GLU A 72 11.03 17.27 -13.21
C GLU A 72 11.16 15.76 -13.43
N PHE A 73 10.02 15.03 -13.45
CA PHE A 73 10.03 13.60 -13.71
C PHE A 73 10.54 13.27 -15.13
N GLN A 74 10.23 14.10 -16.12
CA GLN A 74 10.67 13.89 -17.51
C GLN A 74 12.20 13.98 -17.70
N GLN A 75 12.90 14.64 -16.78
CA GLN A 75 14.36 14.77 -16.80
C GLN A 75 15.10 13.73 -15.96
N MET A 76 14.35 12.87 -15.23
CA MET A 76 14.94 11.82 -14.39
C MET A 76 15.38 10.62 -15.22
N PRO A 77 16.34 9.82 -14.69
CA PRO A 77 16.79 8.58 -15.36
C PRO A 77 15.64 7.59 -15.63
N GLU A 78 15.74 6.88 -16.76
CA GLU A 78 14.81 5.82 -17.15
C GLU A 78 15.10 4.52 -16.37
N VAL A 79 14.78 4.50 -15.09
CA VAL A 79 14.87 3.35 -14.20
C VAL A 79 13.53 3.05 -13.57
N PHE A 80 13.33 1.84 -13.06
CA PHE A 80 12.11 1.42 -12.37
C PHE A 80 11.79 2.41 -11.24
N ALA A 81 10.62 3.08 -11.33
CA ALA A 81 10.28 4.14 -10.38
C ALA A 81 9.89 3.55 -9.01
N THR A 82 10.30 4.25 -7.93
CA THR A 82 9.97 3.86 -6.56
C THR A 82 8.46 3.69 -6.35
N GLY A 83 7.63 4.57 -6.91
CA GLY A 83 6.16 4.44 -6.84
C GLY A 83 5.63 3.16 -7.50
N TYR A 84 6.21 2.76 -8.62
CA TYR A 84 5.86 1.51 -9.27
C TYR A 84 6.43 0.28 -8.57
N LEU A 85 7.62 0.39 -7.94
CA LEU A 85 8.20 -0.65 -7.09
C LEU A 85 7.29 -0.92 -5.87
N VAL A 86 6.78 0.13 -5.22
CA VAL A 86 5.76 0.00 -4.16
C VAL A 86 4.56 -0.78 -4.68
N GLY A 87 3.95 -0.35 -5.79
CA GLY A 87 2.81 -1.06 -6.40
C GLY A 87 3.10 -2.50 -6.80
N PHE A 88 4.33 -2.82 -7.21
CA PHE A 88 4.77 -4.18 -7.53
C PHE A 88 4.84 -5.06 -6.26
N LEU A 89 5.36 -4.55 -5.16
CA LEU A 89 5.37 -5.24 -3.87
C LEU A 89 3.96 -5.43 -3.32
N GLU A 90 3.08 -4.42 -3.45
CA GLU A 90 1.65 -4.57 -3.14
C GLU A 90 0.99 -5.68 -3.96
N TRP A 91 1.28 -5.74 -5.27
CA TRP A 91 0.72 -6.77 -6.15
C TRP A 91 1.16 -8.17 -5.72
N ALA A 92 2.43 -8.37 -5.37
CA ALA A 92 2.92 -9.64 -4.83
C ALA A 92 2.18 -10.03 -3.54
N CYS A 93 1.94 -9.09 -2.62
CA CYS A 93 1.18 -9.33 -1.39
C CYS A 93 -0.30 -9.65 -1.67
N ILE A 94 -0.95 -8.96 -2.63
CA ILE A 94 -2.32 -9.27 -3.06
C ILE A 94 -2.40 -10.69 -3.60
N THR A 95 -1.45 -11.08 -4.45
CA THR A 95 -1.40 -12.43 -5.05
C THR A 95 -1.19 -13.50 -3.97
N ALA A 96 -0.40 -13.20 -2.94
CA ALA A 96 -0.22 -14.09 -1.79
C ALA A 96 -1.49 -14.25 -0.96
N LEU A 97 -2.31 -13.19 -0.80
CA LEU A 97 -3.52 -13.21 0.02
C LEU A 97 -4.72 -13.83 -0.66
N ASN A 98 -4.93 -13.56 -1.96
CA ASN A 98 -6.16 -13.93 -2.68
C ASN A 98 -6.61 -15.39 -2.51
N PRO A 99 -5.73 -16.42 -2.50
CA PRO A 99 -6.15 -17.80 -2.25
C PRO A 99 -6.76 -18.05 -0.86
N HIS A 100 -6.49 -17.15 0.09
CA HIS A 100 -6.92 -17.23 1.49
C HIS A 100 -8.12 -16.31 1.80
N LEU A 101 -8.66 -15.61 0.81
CA LEU A 101 -9.82 -14.72 0.91
C LEU A 101 -10.98 -15.26 0.09
N ASP A 102 -12.18 -14.78 0.35
CA ASP A 102 -13.35 -15.00 -0.50
C ASP A 102 -13.38 -13.95 -1.62
N TRP A 103 -12.34 -14.03 -2.47
CA TRP A 103 -12.20 -13.15 -3.62
C TRP A 103 -13.31 -13.38 -4.65
N PRO A 104 -13.93 -12.32 -5.22
CA PRO A 104 -13.60 -10.89 -5.11
C PRO A 104 -14.42 -10.12 -4.04
N THR A 105 -15.22 -10.79 -3.21
CA THR A 105 -16.02 -10.15 -2.16
C THR A 105 -15.15 -9.62 -1.03
N GLU A 106 -14.17 -10.41 -0.62
CA GLU A 106 -13.10 -9.98 0.27
C GLU A 106 -11.90 -9.52 -0.54
N GLN A 107 -11.37 -8.35 -0.19
CA GLN A 107 -10.18 -7.77 -0.81
C GLN A 107 -9.24 -7.24 0.26
N SER A 108 -8.02 -6.91 -0.11
CA SER A 108 -7.09 -6.24 0.81
C SER A 108 -6.60 -4.93 0.24
N LEU A 109 -6.45 -3.93 1.12
CA LEU A 109 -5.90 -2.62 0.79
C LEU A 109 -4.60 -2.40 1.57
N GLY A 110 -3.63 -1.73 0.95
CA GLY A 110 -2.40 -1.29 1.60
C GLY A 110 -2.71 -0.19 2.62
N THR A 111 -2.19 -0.32 3.85
CA THR A 111 -2.38 0.66 4.93
C THR A 111 -1.07 1.26 5.41
N HIS A 112 0.03 0.55 5.27
CA HIS A 112 1.36 1.02 5.62
C HIS A 112 2.41 0.35 4.75
N ILE A 113 3.44 1.10 4.37
CA ILE A 113 4.61 0.58 3.69
C ILE A 113 5.87 1.28 4.21
N ASN A 114 6.88 0.50 4.54
CA ASN A 114 8.18 0.97 4.96
C ASN A 114 9.24 0.15 4.23
N ILE A 115 9.77 0.68 3.13
CA ILE A 115 10.77 0.01 2.31
C ILE A 115 11.94 0.93 2.01
N SER A 116 13.10 0.33 1.79
CA SER A 116 14.26 0.96 1.16
C SER A 116 14.31 0.55 -0.30
N HIS A 117 14.46 1.51 -1.23
CA HIS A 117 14.81 1.26 -2.63
C HIS A 117 16.32 1.36 -2.74
N LEU A 118 17.01 0.23 -2.98
CA LEU A 118 18.43 0.07 -2.73
C LEU A 118 19.29 0.19 -3.99
N ALA A 119 18.73 -0.19 -5.15
CA ALA A 119 19.46 -0.16 -6.42
C ALA A 119 18.53 0.17 -7.60
N PRO A 120 19.04 0.86 -8.65
CA PRO A 120 18.27 1.20 -9.83
C PRO A 120 18.14 -0.02 -10.76
N THR A 121 16.96 -0.24 -11.31
CA THR A 121 16.70 -1.30 -12.30
C THR A 121 16.33 -0.69 -13.65
N PRO A 122 17.09 -0.90 -14.73
CA PRO A 122 16.72 -0.48 -16.08
C PRO A 122 15.47 -1.23 -16.60
N PRO A 123 14.69 -0.62 -17.51
CA PRO A 123 13.61 -1.34 -18.18
C PRO A 123 14.13 -2.55 -18.96
N GLY A 124 13.28 -3.57 -19.10
CA GLY A 124 13.64 -4.84 -19.74
C GLY A 124 14.14 -5.92 -18.78
N MET A 125 14.65 -5.56 -17.61
CA MET A 125 15.03 -6.54 -16.58
C MET A 125 13.81 -7.19 -15.93
N ILE A 126 13.99 -8.40 -15.41
CA ILE A 126 12.97 -9.10 -14.63
C ILE A 126 13.25 -8.83 -13.15
N VAL A 127 12.26 -8.27 -12.48
CA VAL A 127 12.28 -8.11 -11.01
C VAL A 127 11.45 -9.21 -10.37
N THR A 128 11.93 -9.71 -9.23
CA THR A 128 11.27 -10.77 -8.46
C THR A 128 11.03 -10.27 -7.04
N ALA A 129 9.76 -10.18 -6.66
CA ALA A 129 9.37 -9.94 -5.28
C ALA A 129 9.27 -11.26 -4.52
N LYS A 130 9.74 -11.27 -3.27
CA LYS A 130 9.55 -12.34 -2.29
C LYS A 130 8.87 -11.72 -1.09
N VAL A 131 7.72 -12.27 -0.71
CA VAL A 131 6.92 -11.77 0.39
C VAL A 131 6.62 -12.89 1.38
N GLN A 132 6.61 -12.55 2.67
CA GLN A 132 6.27 -13.48 3.73
C GLN A 132 5.33 -12.81 4.72
N ILE A 133 4.22 -13.48 5.08
CA ILE A 133 3.35 -13.04 6.17
C ILE A 133 4.08 -13.28 7.49
N VAL A 134 4.26 -12.22 8.27
CA VAL A 134 4.89 -12.27 9.60
C VAL A 134 3.89 -12.11 10.73
N ALA A 135 2.76 -11.44 10.50
CA ALA A 135 1.69 -11.33 11.47
C ALA A 135 0.31 -11.29 10.81
N VAL A 136 -0.70 -11.83 11.51
CA VAL A 136 -2.12 -11.71 11.19
C VAL A 136 -2.85 -11.33 12.48
N GLU A 137 -3.39 -10.12 12.53
CA GLU A 137 -4.06 -9.54 13.69
C GLU A 137 -5.47 -9.07 13.31
N GLY A 138 -6.46 -9.92 13.56
CA GLY A 138 -7.80 -9.69 13.03
C GLY A 138 -7.76 -9.56 11.50
N ARG A 139 -8.08 -8.39 10.99
CA ARG A 139 -8.11 -8.09 9.53
C ARG A 139 -6.80 -7.49 9.00
N ARG A 140 -5.83 -7.24 9.86
CA ARG A 140 -4.51 -6.68 9.49
C ARG A 140 -3.55 -7.82 9.22
N VAL A 141 -2.85 -7.74 8.10
CA VAL A 141 -1.82 -8.69 7.68
C VAL A 141 -0.53 -7.93 7.43
N THR A 142 0.52 -8.29 8.14
CA THR A 142 1.85 -7.69 8.00
C THR A 142 2.77 -8.62 7.23
N PHE A 143 3.47 -8.06 6.26
CA PHE A 143 4.43 -8.74 5.42
C PHE A 143 5.84 -8.21 5.65
N GLU A 144 6.83 -9.08 5.61
CA GLU A 144 8.17 -8.77 5.14
C GLU A 144 8.19 -8.90 3.63
N VAL A 145 8.86 -7.93 2.98
CA VAL A 145 8.95 -7.84 1.52
C VAL A 145 10.38 -7.60 1.08
N GLU A 146 10.79 -8.30 0.03
CA GLU A 146 12.07 -8.13 -0.65
C GLU A 146 11.84 -8.14 -2.16
N ALA A 147 12.72 -7.48 -2.91
CA ALA A 147 12.77 -7.61 -4.36
C ALA A 147 14.21 -7.60 -4.85
N ASP A 148 14.48 -8.41 -5.87
CA ASP A 148 15.75 -8.45 -6.62
C ASP A 148 15.50 -8.35 -8.12
N ASP A 149 16.52 -7.95 -8.89
CA ASP A 149 16.48 -7.89 -10.35
C ASP A 149 17.42 -8.92 -11.02
N GLY A 150 17.90 -9.86 -10.23
CA GLY A 150 18.84 -10.89 -10.67
C GLY A 150 20.32 -10.46 -10.60
N VAL A 151 20.58 -9.17 -10.35
CA VAL A 151 21.91 -8.60 -10.14
C VAL A 151 22.05 -8.06 -8.72
N ASP A 152 21.05 -7.24 -8.32
CA ASP A 152 21.04 -6.57 -7.03
C ASP A 152 19.75 -6.86 -6.26
N MET A 153 19.83 -6.78 -4.92
CA MET A 153 18.65 -6.56 -4.09
C MET A 153 18.20 -5.11 -4.28
N ILE A 154 17.04 -4.92 -4.88
CA ILE A 154 16.51 -3.59 -5.23
C ILE A 154 15.58 -3.02 -4.17
N ALA A 155 14.97 -3.85 -3.31
CA ALA A 155 14.14 -3.40 -2.21
C ALA A 155 14.10 -4.39 -1.06
N GLN A 156 13.90 -3.85 0.16
CA GLN A 156 13.56 -4.63 1.35
C GLN A 156 12.77 -3.78 2.34
N GLY A 157 11.93 -4.42 3.15
CA GLY A 157 11.18 -3.74 4.21
C GLY A 157 9.92 -4.48 4.64
N THR A 158 8.90 -3.71 5.04
CA THR A 158 7.61 -4.24 5.52
C THR A 158 6.44 -3.58 4.82
N HIS A 159 5.33 -4.31 4.72
CA HIS A 159 4.08 -3.82 4.18
C HIS A 159 2.90 -4.35 4.99
N GLU A 160 1.96 -3.46 5.33
CA GLU A 160 0.72 -3.86 5.99
C GLU A 160 -0.46 -3.74 5.03
N ARG A 161 -1.31 -4.74 5.08
CA ARG A 161 -2.57 -4.77 4.35
C ARG A 161 -3.73 -5.01 5.30
N PHE A 162 -4.88 -4.46 4.97
CA PHE A 162 -6.10 -4.63 5.72
C PHE A 162 -7.17 -5.29 4.84
N VAL A 163 -7.75 -6.40 5.31
CA VAL A 163 -8.79 -7.12 4.58
C VAL A 163 -10.13 -6.41 4.78
N ILE A 164 -10.82 -6.17 3.69
CA ILE A 164 -12.10 -5.46 3.64
C ILE A 164 -13.18 -6.30 2.96
N ASP A 165 -14.43 -6.03 3.32
CA ASP A 165 -15.56 -6.32 2.46
C ASP A 165 -15.64 -5.24 1.38
N ARG A 166 -15.58 -5.64 0.12
CA ARG A 166 -15.54 -4.74 -1.04
C ARG A 166 -16.76 -3.82 -1.11
N ASP A 167 -17.96 -4.35 -0.90
CA ASP A 167 -19.18 -3.60 -1.14
C ASP A 167 -19.41 -2.57 -0.02
N ARG A 168 -19.14 -2.95 1.23
CA ARG A 168 -19.16 -2.03 2.38
C ARG A 168 -18.11 -0.93 2.23
N PHE A 169 -16.93 -1.28 1.75
CA PHE A 169 -15.87 -0.29 1.49
C PHE A 169 -16.26 0.68 0.39
N ASN A 170 -16.76 0.15 -0.75
CA ASN A 170 -17.22 0.98 -1.87
C ASN A 170 -18.36 1.91 -1.47
N GLN A 171 -19.25 1.50 -0.57
CA GLN A 171 -20.30 2.38 -0.05
C GLN A 171 -19.70 3.57 0.71
N LYS A 172 -18.70 3.34 1.58
CA LYS A 172 -17.99 4.43 2.29
C LYS A 172 -17.29 5.38 1.32
N VAL A 173 -16.67 4.85 0.25
CA VAL A 173 -16.02 5.68 -0.78
C VAL A 173 -17.06 6.55 -1.50
N ARG A 174 -18.20 5.99 -1.89
CA ARG A 174 -19.30 6.76 -2.51
C ARG A 174 -19.79 7.88 -1.60
N THR A 175 -20.09 7.56 -0.34
CA THR A 175 -20.50 8.59 0.63
C THR A 175 -19.45 9.69 0.77
N LYS A 176 -18.17 9.34 0.84
CA LYS A 176 -17.09 10.34 0.89
C LYS A 176 -17.05 11.21 -0.36
N ALA A 177 -17.27 10.63 -1.54
CA ALA A 177 -17.26 11.37 -2.81
C ALA A 177 -18.38 12.41 -2.91
N GLU A 178 -19.52 12.22 -2.23
CA GLU A 178 -20.62 13.17 -2.17
C GLU A 178 -20.24 14.52 -1.52
N PHE A 179 -19.20 14.52 -0.68
CA PHE A 179 -18.67 15.73 -0.06
C PHE A 179 -17.63 16.47 -0.91
N ALA A 180 -17.10 15.85 -1.95
CA ALA A 180 -16.04 16.45 -2.77
C ALA A 180 -16.43 17.80 -3.43
N PRO A 181 -17.66 18.01 -3.94
CA PRO A 181 -18.09 19.29 -4.50
C PRO A 181 -18.19 20.42 -3.48
N LEU A 182 -18.27 20.09 -2.18
CA LEU A 182 -18.42 21.08 -1.09
C LEU A 182 -17.08 21.67 -0.63
N LEU A 183 -15.97 21.16 -1.16
CA LEU A 183 -14.59 21.53 -0.78
C LEU A 183 -13.86 22.38 -1.84
N GLN A 184 -14.59 22.80 -2.90
CA GLN A 184 -14.05 23.66 -4.00
C GLN A 184 -14.38 25.12 -3.78
#